data_fd3cd3640d0ed2a33fc7aff6772adced
#
_entry.id   fd3cd3640d0ed2a33fc7aff6772adced
#
_cell.length_a   1.000
_cell.length_b   1.000
_cell.length_c   1.000
_cell.angle_alpha   90.00
_cell.angle_beta   90.00
_cell.angle_gamma   90.00
#
_symmetry.space_group_name_H-M   'P 1'
#
loop_
_entity.id
_entity.type
_entity.pdbx_description
1 polymer ?
#
loop_
_entity_poly.entity_id
_entity_poly.type
_entity_poly.pdbx_seq_one_letter_code
_entity_poly.pdbx_strand_id
1 'polypeptide(L)'
;SLVGSEMCIRDRTLITLIKAELYTAVIGDIMDKMGYLHQFLPPHIRPLRDDMLIAGRAMTVLEADVHDNSASGGNNPLLQRSFGLMLEALDDLKEDEVYICSGSSPEYALWGELMSARAMQCKAAGAVVNGYSRDTKGILALDFPCFSYGPYAQDQAPRGKVIDYRVPIEVDGVLVNDGDMLIGDIDGVCVVPRRIEEEVFTRALEKARGERIVLKKIQEGMRARDAFDKFGIM
;
A
#
# COMPACT_ATOMS: atom_id res chain seq x y z
N SER A 1 25.18 -7.39 6.36
CA SER A 1 25.62 -7.10 7.75
C SER A 1 24.63 -7.75 8.72
N LEU A 2 25.07 -8.14 9.92
CA LEU A 2 24.22 -8.75 10.96
C LEU A 2 22.99 -7.91 11.29
N VAL A 3 23.14 -6.59 11.36
CA VAL A 3 22.05 -5.63 11.65
C VAL A 3 20.95 -5.67 10.55
N GLY A 4 21.32 -5.81 9.29
CA GLY A 4 20.34 -5.92 8.20
C GLY A 4 19.58 -7.25 8.22
N SER A 5 20.20 -8.35 8.66
CA SER A 5 19.54 -9.66 8.76
C SER A 5 18.57 -9.74 9.94
N GLU A 6 18.92 -9.15 11.09
CA GLU A 6 18.02 -9.09 12.26
C GLU A 6 16.79 -8.22 11.98
N MET A 7 16.97 -7.08 11.32
CA MET A 7 15.86 -6.20 10.93
C MET A 7 14.90 -6.89 9.94
N CYS A 8 15.43 -7.62 8.97
CA CYS A 8 14.63 -8.38 8.01
C CYS A 8 13.82 -9.50 8.67
N ILE A 9 14.40 -10.23 9.64
CA ILE A 9 13.70 -11.27 10.41
C ILE A 9 12.58 -10.65 11.26
N ARG A 10 12.84 -9.51 11.90
CA ARG A 10 11.86 -8.78 12.71
C ARG A 10 10.68 -8.29 11.87
N ASP A 11 10.96 -7.73 10.68
CA ASP A 11 9.93 -7.27 9.74
C ASP A 11 9.05 -8.43 9.27
N ARG A 12 9.61 -9.56 8.86
CA ARG A 12 8.82 -10.73 8.44
C ARG A 12 7.91 -11.27 9.53
N THR A 13 8.41 -11.32 10.76
CA THR A 13 7.60 -11.75 11.90
C THR A 13 6.44 -10.79 12.14
N LEU A 14 6.70 -9.49 12.06
CA LEU A 14 5.68 -8.45 12.18
C LEU A 14 4.65 -8.53 11.05
N ILE A 15 5.07 -8.61 9.79
CA ILE A 15 4.18 -8.73 8.62
C ILE A 15 3.29 -9.96 8.73
N THR A 16 3.85 -11.10 9.14
CA THR A 16 3.08 -12.33 9.36
C THR A 16 2.01 -12.14 10.42
N LEU A 17 2.34 -11.49 11.52
CA LEU A 17 1.42 -11.21 12.61
C LEU A 17 0.32 -10.22 12.18
N ILE A 18 0.67 -9.17 11.45
CA ILE A 18 -0.28 -8.21 10.88
C ILE A 18 -1.31 -8.94 10.01
N LYS A 19 -0.85 -9.73 9.04
CA LYS A 19 -1.74 -10.48 8.13
C LYS A 19 -2.64 -11.49 8.85
N ALA A 20 -2.20 -12.03 9.99
CA ALA A 20 -2.96 -13.03 10.73
C ALA A 20 -3.99 -12.44 11.70
N GLU A 21 -3.72 -11.28 12.28
CA GLU A 21 -4.49 -10.78 13.42
C GLU A 21 -5.06 -9.36 13.24
N LEU A 22 -4.53 -8.56 12.31
CA LEU A 22 -4.91 -7.17 12.15
C LEU A 22 -5.66 -6.91 10.85
N TYR A 23 -6.34 -5.79 10.79
CA TYR A 23 -7.06 -5.25 9.64
C TYR A 23 -7.00 -3.72 9.68
N THR A 24 -7.25 -3.08 8.53
CA THR A 24 -7.03 -1.63 8.36
C THR A 24 -7.82 -0.80 9.37
N ALA A 25 -9.07 -1.15 9.65
CA ALA A 25 -9.91 -0.38 10.57
C ALA A 25 -9.36 -0.34 11.99
N VAL A 26 -8.90 -1.47 12.56
CA VAL A 26 -8.34 -1.47 13.93
C VAL A 26 -7.03 -0.69 14.03
N ILE A 27 -6.22 -0.73 12.96
CA ILE A 27 -4.97 0.04 12.88
C ILE A 27 -5.28 1.54 12.82
N GLY A 28 -6.26 1.92 12.00
CA GLY A 28 -6.73 3.30 11.88
C GLY A 28 -7.25 3.86 13.19
N ASP A 29 -8.07 3.11 13.92
CA ASP A 29 -8.57 3.51 15.23
C ASP A 29 -7.45 3.81 16.25
N ILE A 30 -6.35 3.07 16.18
CA ILE A 30 -5.19 3.34 17.04
C ILE A 30 -4.47 4.60 16.59
N MET A 31 -4.25 4.78 15.29
CA MET A 31 -3.62 5.99 14.77
C MET A 31 -4.44 7.23 15.08
N ASP A 32 -5.77 7.19 14.95
CA ASP A 32 -6.67 8.28 15.33
C ASP A 32 -6.52 8.66 16.82
N LYS A 33 -6.49 7.67 17.72
CA LYS A 33 -6.27 7.88 19.15
C LYS A 33 -4.88 8.46 19.47
N MET A 34 -3.91 8.24 18.62
CA MET A 34 -2.56 8.81 18.71
C MET A 34 -2.44 10.18 18.04
N GLY A 35 -3.51 10.70 17.41
CA GLY A 35 -3.55 12.00 16.74
C GLY A 35 -3.07 11.97 15.28
N TYR A 36 -2.91 10.80 14.68
CA TYR A 36 -2.56 10.61 13.26
C TYR A 36 -3.84 10.44 12.44
N LEU A 37 -4.50 11.55 12.12
CA LEU A 37 -5.85 11.58 11.54
C LEU A 37 -5.90 11.46 10.01
N HIS A 38 -4.76 11.44 9.32
CA HIS A 38 -4.67 11.45 7.86
C HIS A 38 -3.70 10.36 7.36
N GLN A 39 -4.05 9.10 7.63
CA GLN A 39 -3.21 7.94 7.33
C GLN A 39 -3.89 6.93 6.40
N PHE A 40 -5.14 7.16 6.00
CA PHE A 40 -5.83 6.35 5.01
C PHE A 40 -5.68 6.95 3.62
N LEU A 41 -5.30 6.11 2.66
CA LEU A 41 -5.33 6.47 1.26
C LEU A 41 -6.78 6.67 0.78
N PRO A 42 -6.98 7.38 -0.34
CA PRO A 42 -8.32 7.64 -0.87
C PRO A 42 -9.17 6.38 -1.00
N PRO A 43 -10.48 6.44 -0.67
CA PRO A 43 -11.34 5.26 -0.61
C PRO A 43 -11.63 4.61 -1.98
N HIS A 44 -11.22 5.22 -3.07
CA HIS A 44 -11.30 4.66 -4.41
C HIS A 44 -10.07 3.80 -4.79
N ILE A 45 -8.99 3.83 -3.99
CA ILE A 45 -7.90 2.85 -4.09
C ILE A 45 -8.37 1.56 -3.41
N ARG A 46 -8.68 0.55 -4.22
CA ARG A 46 -9.31 -0.70 -3.77
C ARG A 46 -8.54 -1.91 -4.30
N PRO A 47 -8.62 -3.05 -3.60
CA PRO A 47 -8.08 -4.30 -4.14
C PRO A 47 -8.82 -4.70 -5.41
N LEU A 48 -8.11 -5.28 -6.37
CA LEU A 48 -8.73 -5.83 -7.60
C LEU A 48 -9.62 -7.04 -7.32
N ARG A 49 -9.46 -7.68 -6.18
CA ARG A 49 -10.29 -8.78 -5.67
C ARG A 49 -10.39 -8.67 -4.15
N ASP A 50 -11.58 -8.88 -3.61
CA ASP A 50 -11.92 -8.59 -2.20
C ASP A 50 -11.07 -9.33 -1.16
N ASP A 51 -10.46 -10.46 -1.51
CA ASP A 51 -9.61 -11.26 -0.64
C ASP A 51 -8.12 -10.89 -0.69
N MET A 52 -7.73 -9.92 -1.52
CA MET A 52 -6.37 -9.45 -1.59
C MET A 52 -6.00 -8.68 -0.33
N LEU A 53 -4.85 -9.04 0.24
CA LEU A 53 -4.26 -8.39 1.41
C LEU A 53 -2.84 -7.94 1.09
N ILE A 54 -2.48 -6.77 1.56
CA ILE A 54 -1.07 -6.32 1.60
C ILE A 54 -0.66 -6.00 3.03
N ALA A 55 0.56 -6.34 3.37
CA ALA A 55 1.32 -5.79 4.48
C ALA A 55 2.80 -5.84 4.08
N GLY A 56 3.45 -4.68 4.04
CA GLY A 56 4.83 -4.58 3.59
C GLY A 56 5.38 -3.17 3.65
N ARG A 57 6.68 -3.03 3.44
CA ARG A 57 7.37 -1.74 3.42
C ARG A 57 7.08 -0.98 2.14
N ALA A 58 6.71 0.28 2.23
CA ALA A 58 6.54 1.14 1.07
C ALA A 58 7.86 1.27 0.29
N MET A 59 7.83 0.97 -0.98
CA MET A 59 8.83 1.38 -1.97
C MET A 59 8.16 2.44 -2.83
N THR A 60 8.49 3.69 -2.56
CA THR A 60 7.79 4.85 -3.11
C THR A 60 8.28 5.21 -4.49
N VAL A 61 7.36 5.57 -5.39
CA VAL A 61 7.63 5.90 -6.78
C VAL A 61 6.90 7.19 -7.16
N LEU A 62 7.65 8.16 -7.63
CA LEU A 62 7.13 9.45 -8.06
C LEU A 62 6.90 9.46 -9.58
N GLU A 63 5.65 9.68 -9.95
CA GLU A 63 5.19 9.78 -11.34
C GLU A 63 5.01 11.23 -11.77
N ALA A 64 4.99 11.47 -13.06
CA ALA A 64 4.57 12.75 -13.63
C ALA A 64 3.93 12.56 -15.01
N ASP A 65 2.94 13.39 -15.32
CA ASP A 65 2.37 13.51 -16.66
C ASP A 65 3.39 14.15 -17.61
N VAL A 66 3.38 13.67 -18.86
CA VAL A 66 4.20 14.22 -19.95
C VAL A 66 3.30 14.50 -21.14
N HIS A 67 3.15 15.76 -21.51
CA HIS A 67 2.24 16.19 -22.57
C HIS A 67 2.84 16.16 -23.97
N ASP A 68 4.16 16.08 -24.12
CA ASP A 68 4.84 16.02 -25.40
C ASP A 68 6.07 15.11 -25.35
N ASN A 69 5.98 13.98 -25.99
CA ASN A 69 7.09 13.05 -26.15
C ASN A 69 8.01 13.41 -27.32
N SER A 70 7.63 14.38 -28.18
CA SER A 70 8.42 14.84 -29.32
C SER A 70 9.36 15.98 -28.96
N ALA A 71 9.33 16.47 -27.71
CA ALA A 71 10.13 17.58 -27.25
C ALA A 71 11.64 17.26 -27.33
N SER A 72 12.21 17.47 -28.47
CA SER A 72 13.65 17.47 -28.77
C SER A 72 14.38 18.62 -28.06
N GLY A 73 14.01 19.00 -26.83
CA GLY A 73 14.57 20.15 -26.16
C GLY A 73 14.45 20.20 -24.64
N GLY A 74 13.90 19.17 -24.02
CA GLY A 74 13.83 19.12 -22.54
C GLY A 74 15.20 18.93 -21.90
N ASN A 75 15.45 19.63 -20.80
CA ASN A 75 16.71 19.53 -20.05
C ASN A 75 16.82 18.24 -19.21
N ASN A 76 15.72 17.48 -19.07
CA ASN A 76 15.71 16.24 -18.32
C ASN A 76 15.80 15.01 -19.24
N PRO A 77 16.93 14.28 -19.25
CA PRO A 77 17.12 13.10 -20.09
C PRO A 77 16.10 11.97 -19.83
N LEU A 78 15.48 11.90 -18.62
CA LEU A 78 14.48 10.90 -18.28
C LEU A 78 13.23 11.01 -19.15
N LEU A 79 12.89 12.21 -19.60
CA LEU A 79 11.73 12.44 -20.46
C LEU A 79 11.89 11.81 -21.86
N GLN A 80 13.14 11.53 -22.26
CA GLN A 80 13.45 10.83 -23.51
C GLN A 80 13.30 9.30 -23.41
N ARG A 81 13.18 8.74 -22.21
CA ARG A 81 13.05 7.31 -21.96
C ARG A 81 11.57 6.91 -21.98
N SER A 82 11.25 5.77 -22.58
CA SER A 82 9.85 5.31 -22.75
C SER A 82 9.04 5.32 -21.45
N PHE A 83 9.64 4.93 -20.31
CA PHE A 83 8.97 4.83 -19.01
C PHE A 83 9.65 5.64 -17.90
N GLY A 84 10.62 6.53 -18.27
CA GLY A 84 11.45 7.19 -17.27
C GLY A 84 12.31 6.17 -16.48
N LEU A 85 12.17 6.18 -15.16
CA LEU A 85 12.87 5.25 -14.24
C LEU A 85 12.03 4.03 -13.83
N MET A 86 10.88 3.77 -14.47
CA MET A 86 9.96 2.70 -14.04
C MET A 86 10.64 1.32 -13.98
N LEU A 87 11.48 0.99 -14.97
CA LEU A 87 12.13 -0.32 -15.02
C LEU A 87 13.16 -0.46 -13.91
N GLU A 88 13.92 0.59 -13.64
CA GLU A 88 14.88 0.62 -12.54
C GLU A 88 14.18 0.51 -11.18
N ALA A 89 13.11 1.25 -10.97
CA ALA A 89 12.30 1.19 -9.76
C ALA A 89 11.76 -0.23 -9.55
N LEU A 90 11.22 -0.84 -10.61
CA LEU A 90 10.67 -2.19 -10.56
C LEU A 90 11.76 -3.25 -10.27
N ASP A 91 12.98 -3.07 -10.82
CA ASP A 91 14.11 -3.98 -10.60
C ASP A 91 14.75 -3.79 -9.20
N ASP A 92 14.58 -2.63 -8.56
CA ASP A 92 15.08 -2.34 -7.21
C ASP A 92 14.14 -2.79 -6.07
N LEU A 93 12.95 -3.34 -6.39
CA LEU A 93 12.05 -3.93 -5.42
C LEU A 93 12.73 -5.05 -4.63
N LYS A 94 12.45 -5.08 -3.33
CA LYS A 94 12.97 -6.08 -2.40
C LYS A 94 11.85 -6.94 -1.83
N GLU A 95 12.22 -8.03 -1.22
CA GLU A 95 11.30 -8.92 -0.51
C GLU A 95 10.51 -8.15 0.55
N ASP A 96 9.20 -8.40 0.61
CA ASP A 96 8.23 -7.77 1.51
C ASP A 96 8.03 -6.25 1.28
N GLU A 97 8.52 -5.69 0.18
CA GLU A 97 8.17 -4.32 -0.21
C GLU A 97 6.85 -4.27 -0.99
N VAL A 98 6.18 -3.15 -0.90
CA VAL A 98 4.98 -2.78 -1.68
C VAL A 98 5.35 -1.63 -2.59
N TYR A 99 5.25 -1.82 -3.90
CA TYR A 99 5.38 -0.73 -4.86
C TYR A 99 4.22 0.24 -4.68
N ILE A 100 4.50 1.49 -4.36
CA ILE A 100 3.46 2.53 -4.26
C ILE A 100 3.83 3.73 -5.10
N CYS A 101 2.94 4.13 -6.02
CA CYS A 101 3.19 5.28 -6.89
C CYS A 101 2.09 6.34 -6.83
N SER A 102 2.51 7.59 -7.04
CA SER A 102 1.64 8.77 -7.10
C SER A 102 2.32 9.91 -7.88
N GLY A 103 1.56 10.92 -8.27
CA GLY A 103 2.02 12.14 -8.93
C GLY A 103 1.55 12.30 -10.38
N SER A 104 0.90 11.30 -10.95
CA SER A 104 0.29 11.37 -12.29
C SER A 104 -1.21 11.64 -12.23
N SER A 105 -1.77 12.06 -13.36
CA SER A 105 -3.22 12.13 -13.56
C SER A 105 -3.84 10.72 -13.68
N PRO A 106 -5.15 10.56 -13.37
CA PRO A 106 -5.85 9.30 -13.54
C PRO A 106 -6.32 9.08 -14.99
N GLU A 107 -5.53 9.43 -15.98
CA GLU A 107 -5.90 9.33 -17.39
C GLU A 107 -5.36 8.06 -18.08
N TYR A 108 -4.58 7.27 -17.37
CA TYR A 108 -3.97 6.04 -17.86
C TYR A 108 -3.65 5.06 -16.72
N ALA A 109 -3.35 3.83 -17.07
CA ALA A 109 -3.00 2.80 -16.11
C ALA A 109 -1.50 2.85 -15.79
N LEU A 110 -1.19 2.71 -14.49
CA LEU A 110 0.16 2.79 -13.92
C LEU A 110 0.74 1.40 -13.62
N TRP A 111 -0.09 0.35 -13.67
CA TRP A 111 0.30 -1.01 -13.31
C TRP A 111 -0.29 -2.04 -14.27
N GLY A 112 0.42 -3.14 -14.50
CA GLY A 112 -0.03 -4.21 -15.39
C GLY A 112 0.56 -5.59 -15.04
N GLU A 113 0.21 -6.59 -15.86
CA GLU A 113 0.60 -7.99 -15.66
C GLU A 113 2.12 -8.20 -15.65
N LEU A 114 2.87 -7.61 -16.59
CA LEU A 114 4.32 -7.77 -16.64
C LEU A 114 5.03 -7.17 -15.44
N MET A 115 4.54 -6.04 -14.93
CA MET A 115 5.04 -5.44 -13.69
C MET A 115 4.76 -6.35 -12.49
N SER A 116 3.55 -6.92 -12.40
CA SER A 116 3.20 -7.89 -11.36
C SER A 116 4.09 -9.13 -11.39
N ALA A 117 4.34 -9.69 -12.58
CA ALA A 117 5.21 -10.85 -12.74
C ALA A 117 6.65 -10.54 -12.27
N ARG A 118 7.17 -9.35 -12.59
CA ARG A 118 8.50 -8.93 -12.14
C ARG A 118 8.54 -8.71 -10.63
N ALA A 119 7.54 -8.02 -10.06
CA ALA A 119 7.43 -7.77 -8.63
C ALA A 119 7.38 -9.09 -7.82
N MET A 120 6.68 -10.09 -8.32
CA MET A 120 6.68 -11.44 -7.72
C MET A 120 8.06 -12.09 -7.71
N GLN A 121 8.86 -11.92 -8.76
CA GLN A 121 10.26 -12.43 -8.79
C GLN A 121 11.13 -11.71 -7.73
N CYS A 122 10.84 -10.46 -7.44
CA CYS A 122 11.47 -9.71 -6.36
C CYS A 122 10.90 -10.06 -4.97
N LYS A 123 9.85 -10.92 -4.91
CA LYS A 123 9.09 -11.29 -3.71
C LYS A 123 8.42 -10.07 -3.04
N ALA A 124 8.03 -9.10 -3.83
CA ALA A 124 7.27 -7.95 -3.36
C ALA A 124 5.92 -8.38 -2.79
N ALA A 125 5.44 -7.67 -1.78
CA ALA A 125 4.18 -7.99 -1.09
C ALA A 125 2.93 -7.55 -1.87
N GLY A 126 3.06 -6.64 -2.83
CA GLY A 126 1.97 -6.15 -3.65
C GLY A 126 2.27 -4.81 -4.31
N ALA A 127 1.25 -4.21 -4.91
CA ALA A 127 1.28 -2.87 -5.49
C ALA A 127 0.08 -2.04 -5.05
N VAL A 128 0.32 -0.76 -4.80
CA VAL A 128 -0.68 0.28 -4.54
C VAL A 128 -0.45 1.41 -5.52
N VAL A 129 -1.41 1.71 -6.36
CA VAL A 129 -1.25 2.74 -7.37
C VAL A 129 -2.31 3.83 -7.23
N ASN A 130 -1.87 5.09 -7.16
CA ASN A 130 -2.75 6.25 -7.16
C ASN A 130 -3.24 6.52 -8.59
N GLY A 131 -3.98 5.56 -9.14
CA GLY A 131 -4.45 5.52 -10.51
C GLY A 131 -5.01 4.16 -10.89
N TYR A 132 -5.15 3.91 -12.16
CA TYR A 132 -5.70 2.68 -12.71
C TYR A 132 -4.65 1.59 -12.90
N SER A 133 -5.12 0.34 -13.00
CA SER A 133 -4.34 -0.81 -13.47
C SER A 133 -4.93 -1.36 -14.78
N ARG A 134 -4.10 -2.07 -15.57
CA ARG A 134 -4.52 -2.76 -16.79
C ARG A 134 -4.08 -4.23 -16.77
N ASP A 135 -4.44 -4.98 -17.79
CA ASP A 135 -4.15 -6.42 -17.87
C ASP A 135 -4.71 -7.19 -16.66
N THR A 136 -5.85 -6.72 -16.13
CA THR A 136 -6.45 -7.16 -14.86
C THR A 136 -6.61 -8.66 -14.79
N LYS A 137 -7.00 -9.31 -15.89
CA LYS A 137 -7.14 -10.78 -15.95
C LYS A 137 -5.81 -11.49 -15.67
N GLY A 138 -4.70 -10.96 -16.19
CA GLY A 138 -3.36 -11.47 -15.93
C GLY A 138 -2.91 -11.27 -14.50
N ILE A 139 -3.13 -10.07 -13.93
CA ILE A 139 -2.82 -9.79 -12.52
C ILE A 139 -3.57 -10.74 -11.60
N LEU A 140 -4.87 -10.96 -11.84
CA LEU A 140 -5.69 -11.88 -11.05
C LEU A 140 -5.23 -13.35 -11.21
N ALA A 141 -4.81 -13.75 -12.40
CA ALA A 141 -4.28 -15.10 -12.64
C ALA A 141 -2.94 -15.35 -11.93
N LEU A 142 -2.12 -14.31 -11.77
CA LEU A 142 -0.87 -14.36 -11.00
C LEU A 142 -1.12 -14.36 -9.48
N ASP A 143 -2.34 -14.08 -9.03
CA ASP A 143 -2.67 -13.90 -7.61
C ASP A 143 -1.82 -12.82 -6.91
N PHE A 144 -1.41 -11.79 -7.66
CA PHE A 144 -0.59 -10.69 -7.14
C PHE A 144 -1.47 -9.60 -6.53
N PRO A 145 -1.29 -9.24 -5.24
CA PRO A 145 -2.08 -8.20 -4.60
C PRO A 145 -1.86 -6.84 -5.25
N CYS A 146 -2.93 -6.27 -5.83
CA CYS A 146 -2.91 -4.98 -6.49
C CYS A 146 -4.10 -4.13 -6.03
N PHE A 147 -3.81 -2.92 -5.58
CA PHE A 147 -4.76 -1.91 -5.13
C PHE A 147 -4.68 -0.71 -6.06
N SER A 148 -5.79 -0.34 -6.67
CA SER A 148 -5.87 0.72 -7.68
C SER A 148 -7.28 1.31 -7.73
N TYR A 149 -7.51 2.26 -8.64
CA TYR A 149 -8.86 2.77 -8.98
C TYR A 149 -9.71 1.75 -9.75
N GLY A 150 -9.14 0.58 -10.06
CA GLY A 150 -9.74 -0.44 -10.88
C GLY A 150 -9.15 -0.52 -12.29
N PRO A 151 -9.78 -1.28 -13.20
CA PRO A 151 -9.24 -1.54 -14.53
C PRO A 151 -9.45 -0.36 -15.48
N TYR A 152 -8.40 0.00 -16.23
CA TYR A 152 -8.44 0.94 -17.34
C TYR A 152 -7.35 0.59 -18.36
N ALA A 153 -7.72 0.44 -19.64
CA ALA A 153 -6.82 -0.12 -20.65
C ALA A 153 -5.76 0.85 -21.22
N GLN A 154 -5.91 2.16 -20.95
CA GLN A 154 -5.02 3.19 -21.50
C GLN A 154 -3.59 3.06 -20.99
N ASP A 155 -2.62 3.03 -21.90
CA ASP A 155 -1.20 2.89 -21.55
C ASP A 155 -0.55 4.17 -21.01
N GLN A 156 0.36 4.02 -20.06
CA GLN A 156 1.19 5.09 -19.49
C GLN A 156 2.21 5.65 -20.50
N ALA A 157 2.88 4.79 -21.25
CA ALA A 157 4.12 5.12 -21.97
C ALA A 157 4.17 6.47 -22.68
N PRO A 158 3.14 6.89 -23.47
CA PRO A 158 3.17 8.18 -24.13
C PRO A 158 2.68 9.36 -23.25
N ARG A 159 2.18 9.10 -22.03
CA ARG A 159 1.45 10.08 -21.20
C ARG A 159 2.10 10.38 -19.87
N GLY A 160 2.82 9.42 -19.30
CA GLY A 160 3.42 9.55 -17.98
C GLY A 160 4.76 8.86 -17.88
N LYS A 161 5.54 9.25 -16.88
CA LYS A 161 6.87 8.71 -16.61
C LYS A 161 7.13 8.65 -15.12
N VAL A 162 7.85 7.62 -14.70
CA VAL A 162 8.49 7.62 -13.38
C VAL A 162 9.67 8.58 -13.43
N ILE A 163 9.65 9.59 -12.57
CA ILE A 163 10.69 10.63 -12.51
C ILE A 163 11.68 10.41 -11.38
N ASP A 164 11.25 9.72 -10.31
CA ASP A 164 12.13 9.32 -9.20
C ASP A 164 11.49 8.15 -8.42
N TYR A 165 12.27 7.49 -7.56
CA TYR A 165 11.77 6.46 -6.66
C TYR A 165 12.56 6.45 -5.35
N ARG A 166 12.03 5.81 -4.30
CA ARG A 166 12.54 5.86 -2.92
C ARG A 166 12.63 7.29 -2.38
N VAL A 167 11.76 8.15 -2.86
CA VAL A 167 11.57 9.53 -2.38
C VAL A 167 10.20 9.66 -1.71
N PRO A 168 10.00 10.61 -0.79
CA PRO A 168 8.68 10.88 -0.25
C PRO A 168 7.69 11.22 -1.36
N ILE A 169 6.50 10.62 -1.31
CA ILE A 169 5.38 10.92 -2.20
C ILE A 169 4.15 11.32 -1.41
N GLU A 170 3.24 12.02 -2.07
CA GLU A 170 1.93 12.33 -1.51
C GLU A 170 0.85 11.61 -2.32
N VAL A 171 -0.07 10.96 -1.62
CA VAL A 171 -1.26 10.31 -2.19
C VAL A 171 -2.48 11.03 -1.66
N ASP A 172 -2.98 12.01 -2.40
CA ASP A 172 -4.15 12.84 -2.07
C ASP A 172 -4.13 13.36 -0.61
N GLY A 173 -3.03 13.99 -0.23
CA GLY A 173 -2.83 14.58 1.10
C GLY A 173 -2.24 13.65 2.14
N VAL A 174 -2.02 12.37 1.83
CA VAL A 174 -1.32 11.42 2.70
C VAL A 174 0.14 11.34 2.31
N LEU A 175 1.04 11.76 3.20
CA LEU A 175 2.48 11.62 3.00
C LEU A 175 2.91 10.17 3.22
N VAL A 176 3.62 9.61 2.26
CA VAL A 176 4.21 8.27 2.32
C VAL A 176 5.73 8.38 2.13
N ASN A 177 6.49 7.92 3.12
CA ASN A 177 7.94 7.85 3.00
C ASN A 177 8.36 6.42 2.62
N ASP A 178 9.49 6.31 1.92
CA ASP A 178 10.10 5.01 1.65
C ASP A 178 10.37 4.26 2.97
N GLY A 179 9.89 3.03 3.06
CA GLY A 179 10.00 2.19 4.25
C GLY A 179 8.88 2.35 5.30
N ASP A 180 7.89 3.22 5.13
CA ASP A 180 6.67 3.22 5.94
C ASP A 180 5.93 1.88 5.76
N MET A 181 5.16 1.44 6.75
CA MET A 181 4.40 0.20 6.63
C MET A 181 3.05 0.47 5.95
N LEU A 182 2.79 -0.25 4.86
CA LEU A 182 1.49 -0.24 4.17
C LEU A 182 0.70 -1.47 4.55
N ILE A 183 -0.55 -1.27 4.93
CA ILE A 183 -1.51 -2.35 5.19
C ILE A 183 -2.76 -2.08 4.34
N GLY A 184 -3.19 -3.09 3.60
CA GLY A 184 -4.38 -2.97 2.75
C GLY A 184 -5.23 -4.22 2.81
N ASP A 185 -6.53 -4.02 2.85
CA ASP A 185 -7.58 -5.03 2.80
C ASP A 185 -8.79 -4.50 2.00
N ILE A 186 -9.93 -5.19 2.09
CA ILE A 186 -11.15 -4.79 1.38
C ILE A 186 -11.64 -3.39 1.76
N ASP A 187 -11.33 -2.90 2.97
CA ASP A 187 -11.75 -1.57 3.43
C ASP A 187 -10.86 -0.43 2.92
N GLY A 188 -9.68 -0.73 2.39
CA GLY A 188 -8.77 0.24 1.80
C GLY A 188 -7.31 0.02 2.19
N VAL A 189 -6.52 1.10 2.16
CA VAL A 189 -5.09 1.07 2.49
C VAL A 189 -4.78 2.12 3.54
N CYS A 190 -4.07 1.73 4.59
CA CYS A 190 -3.52 2.66 5.57
C CYS A 190 -1.98 2.66 5.56
N VAL A 191 -1.43 3.83 5.90
CA VAL A 191 0.02 4.10 5.98
C VAL A 191 0.40 4.26 7.44
N VAL A 192 1.25 3.40 7.95
CA VAL A 192 1.80 3.53 9.31
C VAL A 192 3.22 4.06 9.22
N PRO A 193 3.45 5.33 9.62
CA PRO A 193 4.80 5.90 9.64
C PRO A 193 5.77 5.08 10.49
N ARG A 194 6.95 4.83 9.96
CA ARG A 194 7.96 3.97 10.60
C ARG A 194 8.26 4.35 12.05
N ARG A 195 8.26 5.65 12.37
CA ARG A 195 8.57 6.15 13.71
C ARG A 195 7.57 5.77 14.81
N ILE A 196 6.32 5.37 14.43
CA ILE A 196 5.25 5.02 15.37
C ILE A 196 4.81 3.56 15.27
N GLU A 197 5.37 2.78 14.37
CA GLU A 197 4.89 1.44 14.03
C GLU A 197 4.85 0.48 15.23
N GLU A 198 5.86 0.50 16.09
CA GLU A 198 5.92 -0.37 17.27
C GLU A 198 4.74 -0.12 18.22
N GLU A 199 4.45 1.15 18.51
CA GLU A 199 3.34 1.53 19.36
C GLU A 199 1.98 1.22 18.71
N VAL A 200 1.83 1.54 17.42
CA VAL A 200 0.60 1.29 16.68
C VAL A 200 0.27 -0.20 16.66
N PHE A 201 1.22 -1.06 16.27
CA PHE A 201 0.96 -2.50 16.14
C PHE A 201 0.76 -3.17 17.49
N THR A 202 1.49 -2.76 18.54
CA THR A 202 1.28 -3.27 19.90
C THR A 202 -0.15 -3.00 20.36
N ARG A 203 -0.60 -1.75 20.27
CA ARG A 203 -1.96 -1.34 20.67
C ARG A 203 -3.04 -1.96 19.78
N ALA A 204 -2.78 -2.06 18.46
CA ALA A 204 -3.73 -2.66 17.53
C ALA A 204 -3.96 -4.15 17.83
N LEU A 205 -2.91 -4.90 18.15
CA LEU A 205 -3.02 -6.31 18.57
C LEU A 205 -3.84 -6.47 19.85
N GLU A 206 -3.58 -5.64 20.86
CA GLU A 206 -4.37 -5.64 22.10
C GLU A 206 -5.84 -5.36 21.82
N LYS A 207 -6.14 -4.33 21.01
CA LYS A 207 -7.50 -3.96 20.64
C LYS A 207 -8.19 -5.07 19.84
N ALA A 208 -7.56 -5.59 18.79
CA ALA A 208 -8.13 -6.65 17.94
C ALA A 208 -8.47 -7.92 18.75
N ARG A 209 -7.61 -8.30 19.69
CA ARG A 209 -7.86 -9.42 20.61
C ARG A 209 -9.00 -9.14 21.57
N GLY A 210 -9.10 -7.91 22.07
CA GLY A 210 -10.22 -7.43 22.90
C GLY A 210 -11.55 -7.46 22.14
N GLU A 211 -11.56 -6.97 20.90
CA GLU A 211 -12.75 -6.96 20.02
C GLU A 211 -13.30 -8.36 19.76
N ARG A 212 -12.44 -9.36 19.57
CA ARG A 212 -12.87 -10.77 19.42
C ARG A 212 -13.64 -11.27 20.64
N ILE A 213 -13.23 -10.84 21.85
CA ILE A 213 -13.92 -11.21 23.09
C ILE A 213 -15.28 -10.51 23.14
N VAL A 214 -15.33 -9.22 22.83
CA VAL A 214 -16.57 -8.43 22.81
C VAL A 214 -17.55 -8.96 21.78
N LEU A 215 -17.08 -9.24 20.56
CA LEU A 215 -17.89 -9.82 19.49
C LEU A 215 -18.57 -11.12 19.95
N LYS A 216 -17.79 -12.02 20.58
CA LYS A 216 -18.36 -13.27 21.12
C LYS A 216 -19.44 -13.00 22.16
N LYS A 217 -19.25 -12.01 23.06
CA LYS A 217 -20.25 -11.66 24.08
C LYS A 217 -21.52 -11.06 23.47
N ILE A 218 -21.39 -10.24 22.43
CA ILE A 218 -22.54 -9.70 21.70
C ILE A 218 -23.30 -10.84 21.00
N GLN A 219 -22.59 -11.78 20.35
CA GLN A 219 -23.19 -12.95 19.72
C GLN A 219 -23.90 -13.88 20.73
N GLU A 220 -23.44 -13.92 21.99
CA GLU A 220 -24.08 -14.61 23.11
C GLU A 220 -25.31 -13.83 23.68
N GLY A 221 -25.65 -12.67 23.11
CA GLY A 221 -26.83 -11.87 23.49
C GLY A 221 -26.55 -10.70 24.41
N MET A 222 -25.29 -10.37 24.69
CA MET A 222 -24.95 -9.17 25.45
C MET A 222 -25.37 -7.91 24.67
N ARG A 223 -26.02 -6.96 25.34
CA ARG A 223 -26.42 -5.69 24.72
C ARG A 223 -25.17 -4.84 24.43
N ALA A 224 -25.19 -4.10 23.32
CA ALA A 224 -24.07 -3.23 22.91
C ALA A 224 -23.64 -2.25 24.00
N ARG A 225 -24.62 -1.62 24.69
CA ARG A 225 -24.35 -0.70 25.80
C ARG A 225 -23.61 -1.38 26.95
N ASP A 226 -24.08 -2.58 27.34
CA ASP A 226 -23.49 -3.33 28.45
C ASP A 226 -22.08 -3.84 28.09
N ALA A 227 -21.84 -4.18 26.81
CA ALA A 227 -20.53 -4.55 26.31
C ALA A 227 -19.57 -3.35 26.38
N PHE A 228 -19.99 -2.18 25.91
CA PHE A 228 -19.17 -0.97 25.95
C PHE A 228 -18.84 -0.56 27.38
N ASP A 229 -19.84 -0.53 28.28
CA ASP A 229 -19.65 -0.15 29.69
C ASP A 229 -18.70 -1.12 30.43
N LYS A 230 -18.65 -2.39 30.00
CA LYS A 230 -17.81 -3.42 30.62
C LYS A 230 -16.38 -3.48 30.04
N PHE A 231 -16.23 -3.34 28.73
CA PHE A 231 -14.96 -3.61 28.04
C PHE A 231 -14.31 -2.34 27.47
N GLY A 232 -15.04 -1.23 27.33
CA GLY A 232 -14.56 0.03 26.73
C GLY A 232 -14.24 -0.09 25.23
N ILE A 233 -14.74 -1.14 24.57
CA ILE A 233 -14.52 -1.48 23.16
C ILE A 233 -15.87 -1.60 22.46
N MET A 234 -15.96 -0.95 21.29
CA MET A 234 -17.11 -1.07 20.42
C MET A 234 -16.67 -0.78 18.97
#